data_45e8fe79da450ef60fc8902d69343f55
#
_entry.id   45e8fe79da450ef60fc8902d69343f55
#
_cell.length_a   1.000
_cell.length_b   1.000
_cell.length_c   1.000
_cell.angle_alpha   90.00
_cell.angle_beta   90.00
_cell.angle_gamma   90.00
#
_symmetry.space_group_name_H-M   'P 1'
#
loop_
_entity.id
_entity.type
_entity.pdbx_description
1 polymer ?
#
loop_
_entity_poly.entity_id
_entity_poly.type
_entity_poly.pdbx_seq_one_letter_code
_entity_poly.pdbx_strand_id
1 'polypeptide(L)'
;MIVYVDVDETICITPDDRNYANSVPIKKNIKKINKMYDNGDEIVYWTARGTVSGIDWTETTKRQLKEWGAKHHDVKLGKPHFDMYICDKSFNAIDFFKHANTE
;
A
#
# COMPACT_ATOMS: atom_id res chain seq x y z
N MET A 1 -9.51 -10.95 -9.65
CA MET A 1 -10.11 -10.64 -8.33
C MET A 1 -9.78 -9.22 -7.91
N ILE A 2 -10.51 -8.70 -6.96
CA ILE A 2 -10.27 -7.35 -6.43
C ILE A 2 -9.37 -7.48 -5.21
N VAL A 3 -8.23 -6.77 -5.24
CA VAL A 3 -7.21 -6.85 -4.19
C VAL A 3 -7.01 -5.46 -3.58
N TYR A 4 -7.26 -5.32 -2.28
CA TYR A 4 -6.96 -4.11 -1.53
C TYR A 4 -5.59 -4.25 -0.89
N VAL A 5 -4.73 -3.26 -1.11
CA VAL A 5 -3.33 -3.27 -0.65
C VAL A 5 -3.07 -2.04 0.20
N ASP A 6 -2.58 -2.25 1.41
CA ASP A 6 -2.13 -1.15 2.27
C ASP A 6 -0.87 -0.49 1.69
N VAL A 7 -0.58 0.72 2.12
CA VAL A 7 0.56 1.50 1.59
C VAL A 7 1.74 1.45 2.55
N ASP A 8 1.63 2.12 3.71
CA ASP A 8 2.75 2.25 4.64
C ASP A 8 3.08 0.91 5.31
N GLU A 9 4.36 0.60 5.42
CA GLU A 9 4.89 -0.67 5.94
C GLU A 9 4.44 -1.90 5.15
N THR A 10 3.92 -1.67 3.94
CA THR A 10 3.48 -2.74 3.01
C THR A 10 4.19 -2.61 1.67
N ILE A 11 4.10 -1.46 1.01
CA ILE A 11 4.84 -1.20 -0.24
C ILE A 11 5.88 -0.09 -0.09
N CYS A 12 5.99 0.48 1.10
CA CYS A 12 7.01 1.48 1.43
C CYS A 12 7.30 1.44 2.92
N ILE A 13 8.42 2.05 3.30
CA ILE A 13 8.77 2.29 4.69
C ILE A 13 8.58 3.77 4.95
N THR A 14 7.79 4.11 5.96
CA THR A 14 7.50 5.49 6.33
C THR A 14 8.22 5.83 7.63
N PRO A 15 8.86 7.02 7.73
CA PRO A 15 9.50 7.44 8.97
C PRO A 15 8.55 7.48 10.17
N ASP A 16 9.09 7.30 11.36
CA ASP A 16 8.30 7.28 12.60
C ASP A 16 7.57 8.60 12.86
N ASP A 17 8.11 9.73 12.38
CA ASP A 17 7.47 11.04 12.49
C ASP A 17 6.23 11.16 11.58
N ARG A 18 5.97 10.14 10.78
CA ARG A 18 4.85 10.10 9.83
C ARG A 18 4.83 11.22 8.82
N ASN A 19 5.99 11.73 8.44
CA ASN A 19 6.08 12.57 7.26
C ASN A 19 6.07 11.69 6.01
N TYR A 20 4.89 11.48 5.45
CA TYR A 20 4.69 10.57 4.33
C TYR A 20 5.46 10.98 3.07
N ALA A 21 5.80 12.26 2.95
CA ALA A 21 6.63 12.73 1.83
C ALA A 21 8.02 12.07 1.81
N ASN A 22 8.48 11.56 2.94
CA ASN A 22 9.78 10.90 3.09
C ASN A 22 9.69 9.37 3.06
N SER A 23 8.58 8.81 2.68
CA SER A 23 8.42 7.36 2.53
C SER A 23 9.35 6.83 1.43
N VAL A 24 9.92 5.65 1.67
CA VAL A 24 10.84 4.98 0.74
C VAL A 24 10.20 3.69 0.22
N PRO A 25 10.12 3.51 -1.11
CA PRO A 25 9.44 2.35 -1.68
C PRO A 25 10.17 1.04 -1.42
N ILE A 26 9.40 -0.03 -1.22
CA ILE A 26 9.92 -1.39 -1.18
C ILE A 26 9.71 -1.99 -2.56
N LYS A 27 10.71 -1.89 -3.42
CA LYS A 27 10.62 -2.22 -4.85
C LYS A 27 10.15 -3.66 -5.11
N LYS A 28 10.65 -4.62 -4.35
CA LYS A 28 10.28 -6.04 -4.54
C LYS A 28 8.80 -6.29 -4.23
N ASN A 29 8.25 -5.58 -3.25
CA ASN A 29 6.84 -5.73 -2.88
C ASN A 29 5.94 -5.12 -3.96
N ILE A 30 6.32 -3.93 -4.46
CA ILE A 30 5.61 -3.28 -5.57
C ILE A 30 5.62 -4.18 -6.80
N LYS A 31 6.76 -4.80 -7.10
CA LYS A 31 6.89 -5.72 -8.24
C LYS A 31 5.91 -6.90 -8.13
N LYS A 32 5.76 -7.47 -6.94
CA LYS A 32 4.82 -8.57 -6.72
C LYS A 32 3.37 -8.14 -6.97
N ILE A 33 2.97 -6.97 -6.47
CA ILE A 33 1.63 -6.43 -6.70
C ILE A 33 1.43 -6.11 -8.18
N ASN A 34 2.43 -5.51 -8.84
CA ASN A 34 2.35 -5.22 -10.27
C ASN A 34 2.14 -6.48 -11.11
N LYS A 35 2.72 -7.60 -10.68
CA LYS A 35 2.53 -8.89 -11.35
C LYS A 35 1.06 -9.34 -11.25
N MET A 36 0.43 -9.12 -10.11
CA MET A 36 -1.01 -9.39 -9.95
C MET A 36 -1.84 -8.49 -10.87
N TYR A 37 -1.47 -7.21 -10.95
CA TYR A 37 -2.10 -6.26 -11.89
C TYR A 37 -1.99 -6.78 -13.33
N ASP A 38 -0.79 -7.18 -13.75
CA ASP A 38 -0.53 -7.66 -15.10
C ASP A 38 -1.29 -8.95 -15.40
N ASN A 39 -1.58 -9.76 -14.37
CA ASN A 39 -2.36 -10.99 -14.49
C ASN A 39 -3.88 -10.76 -14.51
N GLY A 40 -4.33 -9.52 -14.46
CA GLY A 40 -5.74 -9.17 -14.57
C GLY A 40 -6.46 -8.89 -13.25
N ASP A 41 -5.77 -8.89 -12.13
CA ASP A 41 -6.37 -8.53 -10.85
C ASP A 41 -6.60 -7.01 -10.77
N GLU A 42 -7.70 -6.61 -10.16
CA GLU A 42 -7.98 -5.20 -9.88
C GLU A 42 -7.29 -4.80 -8.58
N ILE A 43 -6.39 -3.83 -8.65
CA ILE A 43 -5.58 -3.40 -7.52
C ILE A 43 -6.08 -2.06 -7.00
N VAL A 44 -6.41 -2.00 -5.71
CA VAL A 44 -6.82 -0.78 -5.02
C VAL A 44 -5.87 -0.55 -3.84
N TYR A 45 -5.12 0.55 -3.86
CA TYR A 45 -4.33 0.95 -2.70
C TYR A 45 -5.22 1.70 -1.72
N TRP A 46 -5.21 1.28 -0.46
CA TRP A 46 -6.08 1.81 0.60
C TRP A 46 -5.25 2.18 1.81
N THR A 47 -5.32 3.43 2.24
CA THR A 47 -4.43 3.96 3.27
C THR A 47 -5.15 4.77 4.33
N ALA A 48 -4.60 4.71 5.56
CA ALA A 48 -5.06 5.52 6.69
C ALA A 48 -4.30 6.84 6.81
N ARG A 49 -3.49 7.22 5.80
CA ARG A 49 -2.78 8.51 5.82
C ARG A 49 -3.78 9.65 6.01
N GLY A 50 -3.55 10.44 7.05
CA GLY A 50 -4.40 11.59 7.37
C GLY A 50 -5.68 11.26 8.11
N THR A 51 -6.02 10.00 8.35
CA THR A 51 -7.23 9.61 9.07
C THR A 51 -7.28 10.20 10.49
N VAL A 52 -6.17 10.16 11.21
CA VAL A 52 -6.08 10.69 12.58
C VAL A 52 -5.78 12.18 12.59
N SER A 53 -4.81 12.63 11.77
CA SER A 53 -4.36 14.03 11.77
C SER A 53 -5.32 15.00 11.08
N GLY A 54 -6.13 14.51 10.15
CA GLY A 54 -6.97 15.34 9.29
C GLY A 54 -6.23 16.01 8.13
N ILE A 55 -4.93 15.75 7.97
CA ILE A 55 -4.14 16.30 6.86
C ILE A 55 -4.47 15.52 5.59
N ASP A 56 -4.71 16.24 4.49
CA ASP A 56 -5.00 15.61 3.20
C ASP A 56 -3.70 15.17 2.50
N TRP A 57 -3.47 13.87 2.46
CA TRP A 57 -2.31 13.26 1.82
C TRP A 57 -2.61 12.68 0.42
N THR A 58 -3.77 13.03 -0.16
CA THR A 58 -4.21 12.46 -1.44
C THR A 58 -3.20 12.67 -2.56
N GLU A 59 -2.78 13.92 -2.79
CA GLU A 59 -1.87 14.25 -3.89
C GLU A 59 -0.49 13.62 -3.69
N THR A 60 0.05 13.68 -2.48
CA THR A 60 1.34 13.05 -2.16
C THR A 60 1.31 11.55 -2.43
N THR A 61 0.25 10.87 -1.99
CA THR A 61 0.09 9.42 -2.17
C THR A 61 0.00 9.05 -3.64
N LYS A 62 -0.82 9.73 -4.40
CA LYS A 62 -0.97 9.47 -5.85
C LYS A 62 0.34 9.69 -6.60
N ARG A 63 1.05 10.77 -6.29
CA ARG A 63 2.34 11.07 -6.90
C ARG A 63 3.37 9.99 -6.59
N GLN A 64 3.45 9.56 -5.32
CA GLN A 64 4.38 8.49 -4.92
C GLN A 64 4.11 7.18 -5.64
N LEU A 65 2.86 6.74 -5.71
CA LEU A 65 2.51 5.51 -6.41
C LEU A 65 2.93 5.56 -7.87
N LYS A 66 2.75 6.71 -8.52
CA LYS A 66 3.18 6.92 -9.90
C LYS A 66 4.71 6.88 -10.02
N GLU A 67 5.42 7.60 -9.16
CA GLU A 67 6.88 7.67 -9.16
C GLU A 67 7.52 6.31 -8.86
N TRP A 68 6.88 5.53 -7.99
CA TRP A 68 7.36 4.20 -7.62
C TRP A 68 7.02 3.12 -8.65
N GLY A 69 6.24 3.46 -9.67
CA GLY A 69 5.80 2.51 -10.68
C GLY A 69 4.79 1.49 -10.16
N ALA A 70 4.03 1.83 -9.13
CA ALA A 70 3.01 0.96 -8.55
C ALA A 70 1.74 1.00 -9.40
N LYS A 71 1.50 -0.04 -10.17
CA LYS A 71 0.33 -0.18 -11.04
C LYS A 71 -0.93 -0.42 -10.21
N HIS A 72 -1.99 0.30 -10.50
CA HIS A 72 -3.24 0.18 -9.75
C HIS A 72 -4.41 0.76 -10.54
N HIS A 73 -5.63 0.43 -10.10
CA HIS A 73 -6.86 0.95 -10.68
C HIS A 73 -7.43 2.10 -9.86
N ASP A 74 -7.21 2.09 -8.54
CA ASP A 74 -7.75 3.11 -7.66
C ASP A 74 -6.88 3.31 -6.43
N VAL A 75 -7.01 4.47 -5.82
CA VAL A 75 -6.37 4.83 -4.54
C VAL A 75 -7.46 5.38 -3.63
N LYS A 76 -7.61 4.78 -2.46
CA LYS A 76 -8.59 5.23 -1.47
C LYS A 76 -7.90 5.64 -0.19
N LEU A 77 -8.19 6.83 0.29
CA LEU A 77 -7.82 7.31 1.62
C LEU A 77 -8.99 7.11 2.57
N GLY A 78 -8.81 7.47 3.85
CA GLY A 78 -9.88 7.32 4.84
C GLY A 78 -10.00 5.91 5.43
N LYS A 79 -8.99 5.07 5.28
CA LYS A 79 -8.95 3.79 5.98
C LYS A 79 -8.98 4.06 7.49
N PRO A 80 -9.84 3.36 8.27
CA PRO A 80 -9.89 3.57 9.71
C PRO A 80 -8.53 3.29 10.38
N HIS A 81 -8.22 4.06 11.42
CA HIS A 81 -7.11 3.73 12.31
C HIS A 81 -7.59 2.64 13.28
N PHE A 82 -6.79 1.58 13.44
CA PHE A 82 -7.13 0.47 14.33
C PHE A 82 -5.84 -0.21 14.82
N ASP A 83 -5.96 -0.94 15.93
CA ASP A 83 -4.85 -1.72 16.47
C ASP A 83 -4.82 -3.14 15.87
N MET A 84 -6.00 -3.70 15.58
CA MET A 84 -6.13 -5.06 15.05
C MET A 84 -7.27 -5.12 14.05
N TYR A 85 -7.04 -5.84 12.97
CA TYR A 85 -8.03 -6.09 11.94
C TYR A 85 -8.22 -7.60 11.80
N ILE A 86 -9.44 -8.08 12.05
CA ILE A 86 -9.78 -9.51 11.92
C ILE A 86 -10.68 -9.67 10.71
N CYS A 87 -10.21 -10.39 9.72
CA CYS A 87 -10.91 -10.56 8.45
C CYS A 87 -10.57 -11.92 7.83
N ASP A 88 -11.56 -12.55 7.22
CA ASP A 88 -11.37 -13.85 6.56
C ASP A 88 -10.62 -13.75 5.22
N LYS A 89 -10.42 -12.55 4.70
CA LYS A 89 -9.84 -12.31 3.36
C LYS A 89 -8.47 -11.64 3.38
N SER A 90 -7.95 -11.29 4.57
CA SER A 90 -6.72 -10.54 4.68
C SER A 90 -5.50 -11.43 4.87
N PHE A 91 -4.37 -10.99 4.30
CA PHE A 91 -3.05 -11.53 4.58
C PHE A 91 -2.25 -10.47 5.32
N ASN A 92 -1.45 -10.88 6.30
CA ASN A 92 -0.44 -10.01 6.88
C ASN A 92 0.64 -9.75 5.83
N ALA A 93 1.04 -8.48 5.68
CA ALA A 93 1.99 -8.07 4.64
C ALA A 93 3.32 -8.81 4.73
N ILE A 94 3.85 -9.02 5.94
CA ILE A 94 5.12 -9.72 6.12
C ILE A 94 5.02 -11.14 5.58
N ASP A 95 3.94 -11.87 5.90
CA ASP A 95 3.74 -13.23 5.42
C ASP A 95 3.49 -13.27 3.92
N PHE A 96 2.72 -12.33 3.39
CA PHE A 96 2.41 -12.27 1.96
C PHE A 96 3.65 -12.06 1.12
N PHE A 97 4.55 -11.16 1.54
CA PHE A 97 5.73 -10.80 0.76
C PHE A 97 6.98 -11.63 1.09
N LYS A 98 6.92 -12.53 2.06
CA LYS A 98 8.11 -13.29 2.47
C LYS A 98 8.71 -14.15 1.34
N HIS A 99 7.93 -14.50 0.32
CA HIS A 99 8.38 -15.25 -0.84
C HIS A 99 8.65 -14.38 -2.07
N ALA A 100 8.61 -13.05 -1.94
CA ALA A 100 8.79 -12.13 -3.07
C ALA A 100 10.16 -12.26 -3.74
N ASN A 101 11.18 -12.70 -2.99
CA ASN A 101 12.54 -12.87 -3.51
C ASN A 101 12.78 -14.22 -4.19
N THR A 102 11.85 -15.16 -4.10
CA THR A 102 12.02 -16.51 -4.65
C THR A 102 11.36 -16.67 -6.03
N GLU A 103 10.68 -15.65 -6.46
CA GLU A 103 10.06 -15.60 -7.79
C GLU A 103 11.01 -14.95 -8.81
#